data_fd9c4619b9e3aacf46cde9d41153c692
#
_entry.id   fd9c4619b9e3aacf46cde9d41153c692
#
_cell.length_a   1.000
_cell.length_b   1.000
_cell.length_c   1.000
_cell.angle_alpha   90.00
_cell.angle_beta   90.00
_cell.angle_gamma   90.00
#
_symmetry.space_group_name_H-M   'P 1'
#
loop_
_entity.id
_entity.type
_entity.pdbx_description
1 polymer ?
#
loop_
_entity_poly.entity_id
_entity_poly.type
_entity_poly.pdbx_seq_one_letter_code
_entity_poly.pdbx_strand_id
1 'polypeptide(L)'
;MFSTMPTPKIPRDADNDYSAEAAAARREFAVGQSGSGLDHVGSYSFDPGMLPGNIENFTGVAQVPIGLAGPLPVNGEHAQGEFYVPMATTEGTLVASYNRGMKLLRESGGIKVTVVDDAMQRAPAFLFESAREARDFVLWLDARVEDIRGVAESTTSTGKLRDIQRFIASRFVYTRFNYTTGDAAGQNMTGKATWAACEWIKRENDAVNDYMLEAQLATDKKHSRINTLHTRGKRVVAEALIPNDVLQDVMRVTSEQVFQARQISNLGGMLSGTAAFAAHPANGIAAIFIATGQDTANVAESHAALAYAELRDDDSYYYAITLPSLVVATHGGGTGLATQRECLELLGCYGSGKAHKFAEIVAATVLCGELSLGSAVVADEWVSSHDKLGRNH
;
A
#
# COMPACT_ATOMS: atom_id res chain seq x y z
N MET A 1 43.84 -3.68 -13.30
CA MET A 1 43.55 -4.22 -14.65
C MET A 1 42.32 -5.12 -14.50
N PHE A 2 41.15 -4.69 -14.99
CA PHE A 2 40.01 -5.58 -15.07
C PHE A 2 40.26 -6.58 -16.19
N SER A 3 40.08 -7.87 -15.90
CA SER A 3 40.28 -8.98 -16.85
C SER A 3 39.43 -8.73 -18.14
N THR A 4 40.05 -8.97 -19.28
CA THR A 4 39.41 -8.90 -20.61
C THR A 4 38.51 -10.11 -20.93
N MET A 5 38.24 -10.98 -19.95
CA MET A 5 37.28 -12.07 -20.16
C MET A 5 35.87 -11.53 -20.22
N PRO A 6 35.02 -11.99 -21.14
CA PRO A 6 33.64 -11.56 -21.25
C PRO A 6 32.91 -11.86 -19.92
N THR A 7 32.19 -10.87 -19.40
CA THR A 7 31.39 -11.03 -18.19
C THR A 7 30.38 -12.15 -18.40
N PRO A 8 30.34 -13.17 -17.54
CA PRO A 8 29.36 -14.25 -17.63
C PRO A 8 27.94 -13.70 -17.60
N LYS A 9 27.08 -14.16 -18.49
CA LYS A 9 25.66 -13.74 -18.54
C LYS A 9 24.78 -14.70 -17.78
N ILE A 10 23.73 -14.19 -17.13
CA ILE A 10 22.68 -15.00 -16.50
C ILE A 10 22.05 -15.90 -17.58
N PRO A 11 21.94 -17.21 -17.37
CA PRO A 11 21.33 -18.14 -18.32
C PRO A 11 19.88 -17.77 -18.64
N ARG A 12 19.55 -17.85 -19.94
CA ARG A 12 18.18 -17.63 -20.45
C ARG A 12 17.83 -18.75 -21.41
N ASP A 13 16.57 -19.18 -21.36
CA ASP A 13 16.00 -20.12 -22.31
C ASP A 13 15.05 -19.34 -23.23
N ALA A 14 15.33 -19.38 -24.55
CA ALA A 14 14.55 -18.63 -25.55
C ALA A 14 13.14 -19.23 -25.75
N ASP A 15 13.00 -20.53 -25.52
CA ASP A 15 11.74 -21.26 -25.75
C ASP A 15 10.85 -21.24 -24.49
N ASN A 16 11.45 -21.44 -23.30
CA ASN A 16 10.70 -21.45 -22.03
C ASN A 16 11.54 -20.95 -20.84
N ASP A 17 11.67 -19.64 -20.71
CA ASP A 17 12.47 -19.00 -19.65
C ASP A 17 11.91 -19.19 -18.22
N TYR A 18 10.71 -19.76 -18.10
CA TYR A 18 10.02 -20.07 -16.84
C TYR A 18 9.95 -21.58 -16.54
N SER A 19 10.71 -22.41 -17.21
CA SER A 19 10.79 -23.83 -16.88
C SER A 19 11.56 -24.07 -15.57
N ALA A 20 11.35 -25.21 -14.94
CA ALA A 20 12.09 -25.64 -13.75
C ALA A 20 13.59 -25.77 -14.06
N GLU A 21 13.92 -26.24 -15.27
CA GLU A 21 15.29 -26.40 -15.79
C GLU A 21 15.97 -25.04 -15.95
N ALA A 22 15.31 -24.03 -16.52
CA ALA A 22 15.84 -22.68 -16.65
C ALA A 22 16.11 -22.04 -15.28
N ALA A 23 15.21 -22.23 -14.32
CA ALA A 23 15.40 -21.78 -12.94
C ALA A 23 16.57 -22.49 -12.25
N ALA A 24 16.74 -23.81 -12.47
CA ALA A 24 17.87 -24.59 -11.96
C ALA A 24 19.20 -24.11 -12.56
N ALA A 25 19.26 -23.88 -13.87
CA ALA A 25 20.47 -23.38 -14.54
C ALA A 25 20.91 -22.02 -13.98
N ARG A 26 19.97 -21.15 -13.62
CA ARG A 26 20.26 -19.84 -12.98
C ARG A 26 20.81 -20.03 -11.56
N ARG A 27 20.28 -20.98 -10.78
CA ARG A 27 20.83 -21.31 -9.45
C ARG A 27 22.25 -21.84 -9.57
N GLU A 28 22.52 -22.80 -10.47
CA GLU A 28 23.85 -23.34 -10.71
C GLU A 28 24.83 -22.24 -11.12
N PHE A 29 24.41 -21.35 -12.02
CA PHE A 29 25.20 -20.19 -12.40
C PHE A 29 25.52 -19.30 -11.18
N ALA A 30 24.52 -18.96 -10.37
CA ALA A 30 24.71 -18.10 -9.20
C ALA A 30 25.62 -18.76 -8.15
N VAL A 31 25.48 -20.05 -7.90
CA VAL A 31 26.35 -20.86 -7.03
C VAL A 31 27.78 -20.86 -7.58
N GLY A 32 27.97 -21.08 -8.89
CA GLY A 32 29.28 -21.04 -9.53
C GLY A 32 29.99 -19.69 -9.45
N GLN A 33 29.22 -18.58 -9.43
CA GLN A 33 29.79 -17.23 -9.30
C GLN A 33 30.08 -16.83 -7.84
N SER A 34 29.31 -17.31 -6.88
CA SER A 34 29.37 -16.86 -5.48
C SER A 34 29.97 -17.89 -4.51
N GLY A 35 29.94 -19.17 -4.86
CA GLY A 35 30.25 -20.27 -3.95
C GLY A 35 29.21 -20.55 -2.86
N SER A 36 28.08 -19.84 -2.88
CA SER A 36 26.98 -19.99 -1.91
C SER A 36 25.94 -20.99 -2.39
N GLY A 37 25.56 -21.97 -1.57
CA GLY A 37 24.41 -22.83 -1.85
C GLY A 37 23.09 -22.05 -1.86
N LEU A 38 22.14 -22.48 -2.69
CA LEU A 38 20.80 -21.88 -2.83
C LEU A 38 19.67 -22.90 -2.58
N ASP A 39 19.89 -23.86 -1.66
CA ASP A 39 18.97 -24.98 -1.42
C ASP A 39 17.58 -24.52 -0.98
N HIS A 40 17.51 -23.57 -0.06
CA HIS A 40 16.24 -23.00 0.42
C HIS A 40 15.59 -22.09 -0.62
N VAL A 41 16.36 -21.33 -1.39
CA VAL A 41 15.84 -20.50 -2.50
C VAL A 41 15.23 -21.37 -3.58
N GLY A 42 15.80 -22.54 -3.84
CA GLY A 42 15.31 -23.51 -4.82
C GLY A 42 14.10 -24.34 -4.39
N SER A 43 13.66 -24.23 -3.13
CA SER A 43 12.53 -24.98 -2.59
C SER A 43 11.24 -24.17 -2.63
N TYR A 44 10.34 -24.50 -3.55
CA TYR A 44 9.02 -23.85 -3.71
C TYR A 44 7.99 -24.86 -4.19
N SER A 45 6.68 -24.59 -3.94
CA SER A 45 5.57 -25.52 -4.11
C SER A 45 4.71 -25.28 -5.35
N PHE A 46 5.08 -24.34 -6.22
CA PHE A 46 4.27 -23.95 -7.38
C PHE A 46 5.04 -24.17 -8.70
N ASP A 47 4.27 -24.24 -9.80
CA ASP A 47 4.86 -24.30 -11.15
C ASP A 47 5.39 -22.90 -11.56
N PRO A 48 6.70 -22.77 -11.89
CA PRO A 48 7.26 -21.52 -12.39
C PRO A 48 6.55 -20.98 -13.65
N GLY A 49 5.88 -21.82 -14.42
CA GLY A 49 5.08 -21.41 -15.57
C GLY A 49 3.93 -20.45 -15.25
N MET A 50 3.58 -20.27 -13.98
CA MET A 50 2.60 -19.26 -13.56
C MET A 50 3.17 -17.85 -13.39
N LEU A 51 4.49 -17.65 -13.51
CA LEU A 51 5.19 -16.40 -13.18
C LEU A 51 5.34 -15.37 -14.32
N PRO A 52 5.06 -15.67 -15.61
CA PRO A 52 5.12 -14.65 -16.66
C PRO A 52 4.35 -13.40 -16.27
N GLY A 53 5.02 -12.22 -16.37
CA GLY A 53 4.45 -10.93 -15.97
C GLY A 53 4.58 -10.58 -14.48
N ASN A 54 5.11 -11.49 -13.64
CA ASN A 54 5.40 -11.20 -12.23
C ASN A 54 6.89 -10.99 -11.96
N ILE A 55 7.76 -11.74 -12.62
CA ILE A 55 9.21 -11.66 -12.44
C ILE A 55 9.93 -12.18 -13.69
N GLU A 56 11.07 -11.62 -14.02
CA GLU A 56 12.01 -12.11 -15.03
C GLU A 56 13.17 -12.86 -14.37
N ASN A 57 13.82 -13.73 -15.14
CA ASN A 57 14.98 -14.53 -14.69
C ASN A 57 14.71 -15.26 -13.37
N PHE A 58 13.51 -15.83 -13.23
CA PHE A 58 13.12 -16.55 -12.01
C PHE A 58 14.19 -17.57 -11.61
N THR A 59 14.65 -17.48 -10.38
CA THR A 59 15.71 -18.32 -9.81
C THR A 59 15.22 -19.15 -8.64
N GLY A 60 14.24 -18.63 -7.89
CA GLY A 60 13.66 -19.24 -6.70
C GLY A 60 12.88 -18.26 -5.86
N VAL A 61 12.60 -18.59 -4.61
CA VAL A 61 11.75 -17.80 -3.71
C VAL A 61 12.48 -17.35 -2.46
N ALA A 62 12.07 -16.20 -1.94
CA ALA A 62 12.36 -15.80 -0.56
C ALA A 62 11.23 -16.32 0.35
N GLN A 63 11.58 -17.07 1.37
CA GLN A 63 10.61 -17.62 2.33
C GLN A 63 10.51 -16.68 3.53
N VAL A 64 9.35 -16.06 3.72
CA VAL A 64 9.06 -15.21 4.87
C VAL A 64 8.03 -15.91 5.74
N PRO A 65 8.28 -16.11 7.06
CA PRO A 65 7.32 -16.75 7.96
C PRO A 65 6.00 -16.00 8.00
N ILE A 66 4.88 -16.71 8.05
CA ILE A 66 3.54 -16.15 8.19
C ILE A 66 2.98 -16.50 9.57
N GLY A 67 2.66 -15.47 10.37
CA GLY A 67 1.87 -15.59 11.57
C GLY A 67 0.41 -15.26 11.30
N LEU A 68 -0.48 -15.70 12.19
CA LEU A 68 -1.91 -15.43 12.12
C LEU A 68 -2.35 -14.55 13.28
N ALA A 69 -2.92 -13.38 12.97
CA ALA A 69 -3.50 -12.47 13.94
C ALA A 69 -5.03 -12.51 13.87
N GLY A 70 -5.71 -12.51 15.03
CA GLY A 70 -7.18 -12.53 15.07
C GLY A 70 -7.76 -13.07 16.37
N PRO A 71 -9.09 -13.09 16.49
CA PRO A 71 -10.04 -12.55 15.52
C PRO A 71 -10.07 -11.01 15.51
N LEU A 72 -10.14 -10.43 14.31
CA LEU A 72 -10.27 -9.00 14.07
C LEU A 72 -11.75 -8.63 13.90
N PRO A 73 -12.38 -7.88 14.80
CA PRO A 73 -13.80 -7.54 14.72
C PRO A 73 -14.01 -6.31 13.83
N VAL A 74 -14.51 -6.48 12.61
CA VAL A 74 -14.75 -5.39 11.65
C VAL A 74 -16.24 -5.16 11.48
N ASN A 75 -16.65 -3.90 11.60
CA ASN A 75 -17.96 -3.38 11.24
C ASN A 75 -17.79 -2.30 10.17
N GLY A 76 -17.48 -2.75 8.95
CA GLY A 76 -17.32 -1.91 7.78
C GLY A 76 -18.52 -1.95 6.86
N GLU A 77 -18.46 -1.24 5.76
CA GLU A 77 -19.50 -1.25 4.72
C GLU A 77 -19.33 -2.47 3.78
N HIS A 78 -18.10 -2.95 3.63
CA HIS A 78 -17.73 -4.07 2.76
C HIS A 78 -17.20 -5.29 3.53
N ALA A 79 -16.61 -5.07 4.70
CA ALA A 79 -16.13 -6.12 5.60
C ALA A 79 -16.95 -6.13 6.89
N GLN A 80 -17.65 -7.24 7.17
CA GLN A 80 -18.42 -7.40 8.41
C GLN A 80 -18.13 -8.75 9.05
N GLY A 81 -17.92 -8.77 10.37
CA GLY A 81 -17.64 -9.96 11.15
C GLY A 81 -16.20 -10.04 11.65
N GLU A 82 -15.77 -11.26 11.95
CA GLU A 82 -14.44 -11.54 12.48
C GLU A 82 -13.53 -12.12 11.41
N PHE A 83 -12.28 -11.63 11.36
CA PHE A 83 -11.28 -12.05 10.38
C PHE A 83 -10.00 -12.51 11.05
N TYR A 84 -9.32 -13.49 10.45
CA TYR A 84 -7.97 -13.91 10.83
C TYR A 84 -6.99 -13.45 9.77
N VAL A 85 -6.06 -12.57 10.17
CA VAL A 85 -5.20 -11.83 9.25
C VAL A 85 -3.83 -12.50 9.13
N PRO A 86 -3.44 -12.99 7.95
CA PRO A 86 -2.10 -13.50 7.71
C PRO A 86 -1.09 -12.34 7.67
N MET A 87 -0.01 -12.48 8.43
CA MET A 87 1.05 -11.47 8.55
C MET A 87 2.40 -12.13 8.29
N ALA A 88 3.03 -11.80 7.15
CA ALA A 88 4.36 -12.27 6.81
C ALA A 88 5.41 -11.32 7.38
N THR A 89 6.20 -11.77 8.35
CA THR A 89 7.15 -10.92 9.05
C THR A 89 8.35 -11.72 9.59
N THR A 90 9.46 -11.02 9.76
CA THR A 90 10.63 -11.50 10.50
C THR A 90 10.87 -10.72 11.79
N GLU A 91 9.95 -9.82 12.15
CA GLU A 91 9.97 -9.02 13.37
C GLU A 91 9.29 -9.77 14.49
N GLY A 92 10.04 -10.09 15.55
CA GLY A 92 9.49 -10.64 16.77
C GLY A 92 8.51 -9.67 17.42
N THR A 93 7.54 -10.17 18.17
CA THR A 93 6.47 -9.43 18.86
C THR A 93 5.37 -8.86 17.96
N LEU A 94 5.60 -8.67 16.64
CA LEU A 94 4.62 -8.02 15.76
C LEU A 94 3.23 -8.67 15.85
N VAL A 95 3.13 -9.96 15.54
CA VAL A 95 1.84 -10.67 15.53
C VAL A 95 1.18 -10.66 16.90
N ALA A 96 1.95 -10.80 17.98
CA ALA A 96 1.45 -10.74 19.35
C ALA A 96 0.89 -9.34 19.69
N SER A 97 1.54 -8.28 19.25
CA SER A 97 1.07 -6.90 19.41
C SER A 97 -0.26 -6.66 18.70
N TYR A 98 -0.39 -7.11 17.45
CA TYR A 98 -1.64 -7.00 16.70
C TYR A 98 -2.76 -7.81 17.34
N ASN A 99 -2.50 -9.04 17.81
CA ASN A 99 -3.46 -9.87 18.56
C ASN A 99 -3.96 -9.16 19.81
N ARG A 100 -3.09 -8.49 20.57
CA ARG A 100 -3.47 -7.72 21.74
C ARG A 100 -4.40 -6.57 21.39
N GLY A 101 -4.10 -5.82 20.32
CA GLY A 101 -4.97 -4.75 19.82
C GLY A 101 -6.33 -5.27 19.32
N MET A 102 -6.35 -6.43 18.65
CA MET A 102 -7.59 -7.07 18.21
C MET A 102 -8.44 -7.53 19.41
N LYS A 103 -7.81 -8.04 20.48
CA LYS A 103 -8.51 -8.37 21.73
C LYS A 103 -9.15 -7.12 22.34
N LEU A 104 -8.41 -6.01 22.47
CA LEU A 104 -8.92 -4.75 22.97
C LEU A 104 -10.19 -4.33 22.22
N LEU A 105 -10.10 -4.28 20.89
CA LEU A 105 -11.20 -3.76 20.08
C LEU A 105 -12.40 -4.70 20.00
N ARG A 106 -12.18 -6.01 20.11
CA ARG A 106 -13.28 -6.96 20.25
C ARG A 106 -14.05 -6.75 21.57
N GLU A 107 -13.35 -6.54 22.66
CA GLU A 107 -13.96 -6.27 23.97
C GLU A 107 -14.58 -4.87 24.05
N SER A 108 -14.18 -3.96 23.16
CA SER A 108 -14.74 -2.60 23.00
C SER A 108 -15.91 -2.50 22.04
N GLY A 109 -16.41 -3.61 21.46
CA GLY A 109 -17.56 -3.60 20.56
C GLY A 109 -17.24 -3.54 19.07
N GLY A 110 -15.97 -3.65 18.68
CA GLY A 110 -15.52 -3.74 17.29
C GLY A 110 -15.01 -2.44 16.69
N ILE A 111 -14.67 -2.50 15.42
CA ILE A 111 -14.03 -1.42 14.65
C ILE A 111 -14.97 -0.97 13.56
N LYS A 112 -15.35 0.31 13.53
CA LYS A 112 -16.04 0.89 12.37
C LYS A 112 -15.01 1.25 11.32
N VAL A 113 -15.30 0.88 10.07
CA VAL A 113 -14.40 1.19 8.95
C VAL A 113 -15.20 1.68 7.74
N THR A 114 -14.70 2.74 7.11
CA THR A 114 -15.34 3.36 5.95
C THR A 114 -14.31 3.66 4.87
N VAL A 115 -14.59 3.25 3.63
CA VAL A 115 -13.83 3.68 2.45
C VAL A 115 -14.39 5.01 1.97
N VAL A 116 -13.64 6.09 2.16
CA VAL A 116 -14.10 7.46 1.89
C VAL A 116 -13.85 7.88 0.45
N ASP A 117 -12.78 7.38 -0.17
CA ASP A 117 -12.42 7.72 -1.56
C ASP A 117 -11.59 6.60 -2.19
N ASP A 118 -11.62 6.52 -3.53
CA ASP A 118 -10.86 5.54 -4.31
C ASP A 118 -10.44 6.15 -5.66
N ALA A 119 -9.15 6.39 -5.84
CA ALA A 119 -8.61 6.91 -7.09
C ALA A 119 -7.13 6.53 -7.29
N MET A 120 -6.79 6.12 -8.50
CA MET A 120 -5.42 5.89 -8.92
C MET A 120 -5.00 6.93 -9.96
N GLN A 121 -3.76 7.40 -9.90
CA GLN A 121 -3.30 8.51 -10.72
C GLN A 121 -2.18 8.16 -11.67
N ARG A 122 -2.17 8.93 -12.79
CA ARG A 122 -0.99 9.24 -13.58
C ARG A 122 -0.91 10.75 -13.76
N ALA A 123 0.30 11.31 -13.75
CA ALA A 123 0.49 12.76 -13.66
C ALA A 123 1.48 13.31 -14.68
N PRO A 124 1.04 13.46 -15.95
CA PRO A 124 1.85 14.08 -16.97
C PRO A 124 2.02 15.59 -16.75
N ALA A 125 3.14 16.11 -17.24
CA ALA A 125 3.38 17.54 -17.40
C ALA A 125 3.44 17.89 -18.88
N PHE A 126 2.73 18.95 -19.27
CA PHE A 126 2.73 19.52 -20.61
C PHE A 126 3.60 20.79 -20.67
N LEU A 127 4.36 20.95 -21.75
CA LEU A 127 5.36 21.98 -21.95
C LEU A 127 4.88 22.98 -22.98
N PHE A 128 5.03 24.29 -22.68
CA PHE A 128 4.64 25.41 -23.53
C PHE A 128 5.78 26.41 -23.68
N GLU A 129 5.68 27.36 -24.63
CA GLU A 129 6.66 28.45 -24.76
C GLU A 129 6.51 29.49 -23.65
N SER A 130 5.32 29.67 -23.09
CA SER A 130 5.04 30.68 -22.09
C SER A 130 4.02 30.27 -21.04
N ALA A 131 4.01 30.95 -19.89
CA ALA A 131 2.97 30.77 -18.87
C ALA A 131 1.58 31.20 -19.37
N ARG A 132 1.51 32.07 -20.39
CA ARG A 132 0.24 32.47 -21.01
C ARG A 132 -0.36 31.29 -21.77
N GLU A 133 0.42 30.60 -22.59
CA GLU A 133 -0.02 29.42 -23.31
C GLU A 133 -0.39 28.28 -22.33
N ALA A 134 0.39 28.11 -21.27
CA ALA A 134 0.06 27.15 -20.20
C ALA A 134 -1.31 27.42 -19.56
N ARG A 135 -1.63 28.72 -19.31
CA ARG A 135 -2.95 29.11 -18.81
C ARG A 135 -4.06 28.82 -19.84
N ASP A 136 -3.84 29.18 -21.08
CA ASP A 136 -4.82 29.02 -22.15
C ASP A 136 -5.06 27.51 -22.44
N PHE A 137 -4.03 26.68 -22.31
CA PHE A 137 -4.16 25.23 -22.37
C PHE A 137 -5.08 24.69 -21.25
N VAL A 138 -5.02 25.20 -20.02
CA VAL A 138 -5.92 24.75 -18.96
C VAL A 138 -7.38 25.00 -19.34
N LEU A 139 -7.70 26.15 -19.93
CA LEU A 139 -9.05 26.46 -20.41
C LEU A 139 -9.46 25.54 -21.57
N TRP A 140 -8.54 25.26 -22.49
CA TRP A 140 -8.77 24.32 -23.59
C TRP A 140 -9.02 22.90 -23.06
N LEU A 141 -8.24 22.44 -22.09
CA LEU A 141 -8.38 21.13 -21.48
C LEU A 141 -9.72 20.97 -20.76
N ASP A 142 -10.17 22.02 -20.06
CA ASP A 142 -11.48 22.03 -19.40
C ASP A 142 -12.63 21.88 -20.40
N ALA A 143 -12.53 22.49 -21.56
CA ALA A 143 -13.54 22.37 -22.62
C ALA A 143 -13.52 21.00 -23.33
N ARG A 144 -12.46 20.21 -23.16
CA ARG A 144 -12.24 18.92 -23.85
C ARG A 144 -12.19 17.71 -22.94
N VAL A 145 -12.57 17.85 -21.66
CA VAL A 145 -12.50 16.76 -20.68
C VAL A 145 -13.26 15.51 -21.12
N GLU A 146 -14.42 15.66 -21.77
CA GLU A 146 -15.22 14.51 -22.25
C GLU A 146 -14.57 13.80 -23.43
N ASP A 147 -13.95 14.53 -24.35
CA ASP A 147 -13.22 13.93 -25.47
C ASP A 147 -12.00 13.14 -24.94
N ILE A 148 -11.26 13.75 -24.01
CA ILE A 148 -10.10 13.12 -23.33
C ILE A 148 -10.54 11.88 -22.56
N ARG A 149 -11.67 11.92 -21.85
CA ARG A 149 -12.25 10.77 -21.16
C ARG A 149 -12.53 9.63 -22.14
N GLY A 150 -13.19 9.93 -23.24
CA GLY A 150 -13.48 8.93 -24.28
C GLY A 150 -12.23 8.23 -24.78
N VAL A 151 -11.16 8.98 -25.03
CA VAL A 151 -9.86 8.43 -25.49
C VAL A 151 -9.22 7.57 -24.39
N ALA A 152 -9.12 8.07 -23.16
CA ALA A 152 -8.51 7.35 -22.06
C ALA A 152 -9.24 6.02 -21.77
N GLU A 153 -10.57 6.06 -21.69
CA GLU A 153 -11.40 4.90 -21.38
C GLU A 153 -11.48 3.88 -22.52
N SER A 154 -11.21 4.27 -23.76
CA SER A 154 -11.14 3.31 -24.89
C SER A 154 -10.03 2.27 -24.74
N THR A 155 -9.04 2.51 -23.87
CA THR A 155 -7.88 1.62 -23.66
C THR A 155 -8.10 0.56 -22.58
N THR A 156 -9.21 0.62 -21.86
CA THR A 156 -9.49 -0.23 -20.70
C THR A 156 -10.96 -0.61 -20.63
N SER A 157 -11.26 -1.81 -20.15
CA SER A 157 -12.63 -2.26 -19.89
C SER A 157 -13.17 -1.88 -18.50
N THR A 158 -12.28 -1.53 -17.56
CA THR A 158 -12.63 -1.33 -16.15
C THR A 158 -12.38 0.10 -15.67
N GLY A 159 -11.28 0.70 -16.11
CA GLY A 159 -10.87 2.02 -15.65
C GLY A 159 -11.79 3.13 -16.13
N LYS A 160 -12.13 4.07 -15.23
CA LYS A 160 -12.94 5.25 -15.53
C LYS A 160 -12.21 6.50 -15.10
N LEU A 161 -12.06 7.46 -16.02
CA LEU A 161 -11.49 8.76 -15.70
C LEU A 161 -12.52 9.60 -14.92
N ARG A 162 -12.20 9.88 -13.65
CA ARG A 162 -13.05 10.68 -12.76
C ARG A 162 -12.92 12.18 -13.06
N ASP A 163 -11.69 12.67 -12.99
CA ASP A 163 -11.33 14.08 -13.16
C ASP A 163 -9.86 14.24 -13.55
N ILE A 164 -9.50 15.45 -13.95
CA ILE A 164 -8.13 15.86 -14.23
C ILE A 164 -7.83 17.11 -13.40
N GLN A 165 -6.95 17.02 -12.41
CA GLN A 165 -6.45 18.17 -11.66
C GLN A 165 -5.33 18.86 -12.46
N ARG A 166 -5.19 20.20 -12.31
CA ARG A 166 -4.25 21.02 -13.08
C ARG A 166 -3.49 21.96 -12.15
N PHE A 167 -2.18 22.04 -12.35
CA PHE A 167 -1.29 22.90 -11.57
C PHE A 167 -0.30 23.56 -12.53
N ILE A 168 -0.33 24.90 -12.61
CA ILE A 168 0.59 25.66 -13.46
C ILE A 168 1.82 26.04 -12.63
N ALA A 169 3.00 25.74 -13.17
CA ALA A 169 4.27 26.22 -12.65
C ALA A 169 5.17 26.66 -13.80
N SER A 170 5.50 27.95 -13.87
CA SER A 170 6.22 28.56 -14.99
C SER A 170 5.45 28.34 -16.31
N ARG A 171 6.08 27.74 -17.30
CA ARG A 171 5.50 27.38 -18.59
C ARG A 171 5.03 25.92 -18.68
N PHE A 172 4.86 25.25 -17.54
CA PHE A 172 4.43 23.87 -17.45
C PHE A 172 3.03 23.76 -16.86
N VAL A 173 2.25 22.84 -17.39
CA VAL A 173 1.00 22.40 -16.77
C VAL A 173 1.16 20.98 -16.28
N TYR A 174 1.27 20.82 -14.98
CA TYR A 174 1.22 19.51 -14.33
C TYR A 174 -0.24 19.10 -14.20
N THR A 175 -0.56 17.88 -14.61
CA THR A 175 -1.91 17.35 -14.48
C THR A 175 -1.91 16.09 -13.62
N ARG A 176 -3.02 15.81 -12.93
CA ARG A 176 -3.28 14.51 -12.30
C ARG A 176 -4.56 13.95 -12.90
N PHE A 177 -4.42 12.91 -13.67
CA PHE A 177 -5.53 12.11 -14.18
C PHE A 177 -5.93 11.11 -13.11
N ASN A 178 -7.13 11.25 -12.56
CA ASN A 178 -7.67 10.41 -11.49
C ASN A 178 -8.63 9.36 -12.07
N TYR A 179 -8.36 8.08 -11.81
CA TYR A 179 -9.15 6.97 -12.32
C TYR A 179 -9.69 6.10 -11.20
N THR A 180 -10.87 5.54 -11.37
CA THR A 180 -11.28 4.33 -10.66
C THR A 180 -10.68 3.11 -11.37
N THR A 181 -10.27 2.08 -10.63
CA THR A 181 -9.53 0.93 -11.18
C THR A 181 -10.15 -0.43 -10.80
N GLY A 182 -11.28 -0.41 -10.09
CA GLY A 182 -11.93 -1.61 -9.59
C GLY A 182 -11.04 -2.35 -8.57
N ASP A 183 -10.85 -3.65 -8.78
CA ASP A 183 -10.16 -4.52 -7.82
C ASP A 183 -8.65 -4.66 -8.03
N ALA A 184 -8.13 -4.06 -9.09
CA ALA A 184 -6.70 -3.96 -9.34
C ALA A 184 -6.12 -2.68 -8.73
N ALA A 185 -4.82 -2.67 -8.40
CA ALA A 185 -4.12 -1.45 -8.03
C ALA A 185 -4.14 -0.39 -9.16
N GLY A 186 -4.17 -0.84 -10.42
CA GLY A 186 -4.45 -0.02 -11.59
C GLY A 186 -3.30 0.84 -12.11
N GLN A 187 -2.10 0.75 -11.54
CA GLN A 187 -0.95 1.59 -11.91
C GLN A 187 -0.57 1.51 -13.40
N ASN A 188 -0.54 0.30 -13.95
CA ASN A 188 -0.21 0.09 -15.37
C ASN A 188 -1.37 0.52 -16.30
N MET A 189 -2.59 0.24 -15.88
CA MET A 189 -3.80 0.61 -16.63
C MET A 189 -3.92 2.13 -16.75
N THR A 190 -3.75 2.87 -15.64
CA THR A 190 -3.77 4.34 -15.67
C THR A 190 -2.63 4.92 -16.50
N GLY A 191 -1.45 4.27 -16.51
CA GLY A 191 -0.34 4.64 -17.36
C GLY A 191 -0.69 4.58 -18.85
N LYS A 192 -1.27 3.45 -19.30
CA LYS A 192 -1.70 3.25 -20.69
C LYS A 192 -2.81 4.22 -21.09
N ALA A 193 -3.82 4.38 -20.24
CA ALA A 193 -4.96 5.28 -20.50
C ALA A 193 -4.52 6.74 -20.60
N THR A 194 -3.66 7.19 -19.69
CA THR A 194 -3.15 8.56 -19.69
C THR A 194 -2.20 8.80 -20.86
N TRP A 195 -1.37 7.81 -21.24
CA TRP A 195 -0.53 7.94 -22.43
C TRP A 195 -1.35 8.18 -23.70
N ALA A 196 -2.40 7.39 -23.92
CA ALA A 196 -3.30 7.59 -25.06
C ALA A 196 -3.95 8.98 -25.07
N ALA A 197 -4.38 9.45 -23.88
CA ALA A 197 -4.93 10.80 -23.70
C ALA A 197 -3.88 11.88 -24.04
N CYS A 198 -2.63 11.73 -23.59
CA CYS A 198 -1.55 12.68 -23.88
C CYS A 198 -1.21 12.76 -25.37
N GLU A 199 -1.15 11.61 -26.06
CA GLU A 199 -0.95 11.57 -27.51
C GLU A 199 -2.08 12.28 -28.27
N TRP A 200 -3.33 12.09 -27.83
CA TRP A 200 -4.47 12.78 -28.40
C TRP A 200 -4.40 14.29 -28.14
N ILE A 201 -4.11 14.71 -26.90
CA ILE A 201 -3.98 16.13 -26.52
C ILE A 201 -2.90 16.81 -27.37
N LYS A 202 -1.72 16.19 -27.52
CA LYS A 202 -0.61 16.74 -28.30
C LYS A 202 -0.98 16.90 -29.78
N ARG A 203 -1.81 16.02 -30.33
CA ARG A 203 -2.29 16.11 -31.71
C ARG A 203 -3.36 17.18 -31.90
N GLU A 204 -4.24 17.39 -30.92
CA GLU A 204 -5.38 18.32 -31.03
C GLU A 204 -5.06 19.75 -30.57
N ASN A 205 -3.87 19.98 -29.98
CA ASN A 205 -3.46 21.29 -29.50
C ASN A 205 -2.01 21.60 -29.89
N ASP A 206 -1.85 22.38 -30.95
CA ASP A 206 -0.55 22.76 -31.51
C ASP A 206 0.33 23.59 -30.56
N ALA A 207 -0.24 24.18 -29.51
CA ALA A 207 0.53 24.90 -28.47
C ALA A 207 1.31 23.97 -27.53
N VAL A 208 1.00 22.68 -27.52
CA VAL A 208 1.73 21.70 -26.71
C VAL A 208 3.04 21.32 -27.40
N ASN A 209 4.15 21.86 -26.92
CA ASN A 209 5.47 21.56 -27.48
C ASN A 209 5.86 20.11 -27.25
N ASP A 210 5.67 19.63 -26.02
CA ASP A 210 5.95 18.25 -25.61
C ASP A 210 5.24 17.90 -24.30
N TYR A 211 5.29 16.63 -23.87
CA TYR A 211 4.83 16.21 -22.58
C TYR A 211 5.74 15.13 -21.98
N MET A 212 5.75 15.05 -20.64
CA MET A 212 6.35 13.96 -19.88
C MET A 212 5.24 13.19 -19.18
N LEU A 213 5.10 11.90 -19.47
CA LEU A 213 3.98 11.07 -18.98
C LEU A 213 3.93 10.97 -17.45
N GLU A 214 5.06 10.98 -16.79
CA GLU A 214 5.15 10.94 -15.32
C GLU A 214 6.13 11.99 -14.79
N ALA A 215 5.59 13.06 -14.26
CA ALA A 215 6.34 14.23 -13.80
C ALA A 215 6.35 14.35 -12.26
N GLN A 216 6.34 13.25 -11.54
CA GLN A 216 6.42 13.12 -10.08
C GLN A 216 5.16 13.58 -9.31
N LEU A 217 4.15 14.18 -9.97
CA LEU A 217 2.95 14.67 -9.29
C LEU A 217 1.93 13.56 -8.97
N ALA A 218 2.04 12.38 -9.58
CA ALA A 218 1.31 11.18 -9.15
C ALA A 218 1.83 10.65 -7.80
N THR A 219 3.08 10.97 -7.47
CA THR A 219 3.78 10.58 -6.24
C THR A 219 3.80 9.07 -5.99
N ASP A 220 3.92 8.32 -7.08
CA ASP A 220 4.00 6.86 -7.07
C ASP A 220 5.12 6.38 -6.14
N LYS A 221 4.78 5.48 -5.22
CA LYS A 221 5.70 4.89 -4.24
C LYS A 221 6.42 5.95 -3.37
N LYS A 222 5.70 7.02 -3.03
CA LYS A 222 6.18 8.11 -2.17
C LYS A 222 5.07 8.61 -1.26
N HIS A 223 5.41 8.85 0.00
CA HIS A 223 4.58 9.67 0.86
C HIS A 223 4.57 11.12 0.36
N SER A 224 3.41 11.79 0.34
CA SER A 224 3.29 13.17 -0.11
C SER A 224 2.08 13.90 0.48
N ARG A 225 2.19 15.24 0.58
CA ARG A 225 1.07 16.07 1.04
C ARG A 225 -0.12 16.05 0.07
N ILE A 226 0.14 15.97 -1.24
CA ILE A 226 -0.95 15.93 -2.22
C ILE A 226 -1.80 14.67 -2.05
N ASN A 227 -1.20 13.53 -1.74
CA ASN A 227 -1.94 12.30 -1.46
C ASN A 227 -2.68 12.34 -0.12
N THR A 228 -2.17 13.08 0.86
CA THR A 228 -2.90 13.30 2.11
C THR A 228 -4.20 14.06 1.87
N LEU A 229 -4.23 14.99 0.91
CA LEU A 229 -5.41 15.78 0.56
C LEU A 229 -6.32 15.06 -0.46
N HIS A 230 -5.75 14.50 -1.51
CA HIS A 230 -6.46 14.06 -2.72
C HIS A 230 -6.43 12.56 -2.94
N THR A 231 -6.00 11.77 -2.03
CA THR A 231 -5.95 10.30 -2.15
C THR A 231 -5.05 9.76 -3.27
N ARG A 232 -4.53 8.55 -3.07
CA ARG A 232 -3.95 7.66 -4.07
C ARG A 232 -4.22 6.22 -3.64
N GLY A 233 -4.88 5.40 -4.49
CA GLY A 233 -5.50 4.16 -4.04
C GLY A 233 -6.75 4.47 -3.24
N LYS A 234 -6.92 3.87 -2.07
CA LYS A 234 -8.10 4.01 -1.23
C LYS A 234 -7.83 4.88 -0.02
N ARG A 235 -8.74 5.82 0.25
CA ARG A 235 -8.79 6.54 1.52
C ARG A 235 -9.72 5.79 2.45
N VAL A 236 -9.16 5.30 3.55
CA VAL A 236 -9.92 4.49 4.51
C VAL A 236 -9.79 5.07 5.90
N VAL A 237 -10.90 5.18 6.59
CA VAL A 237 -10.96 5.55 8.01
C VAL A 237 -11.33 4.33 8.82
N ALA A 238 -10.55 4.01 9.85
CA ALA A 238 -10.88 3.03 10.86
C ALA A 238 -10.95 3.72 12.22
N GLU A 239 -12.01 3.45 12.98
CA GLU A 239 -12.28 4.13 14.25
C GLU A 239 -12.90 3.21 15.29
N ALA A 240 -12.64 3.50 16.55
CA ALA A 240 -13.23 2.78 17.67
C ALA A 240 -13.45 3.70 18.88
N LEU A 241 -14.46 3.39 19.67
CA LEU A 241 -14.68 3.95 21.01
C LEU A 241 -14.33 2.87 22.03
N ILE A 242 -13.39 3.16 22.92
CA ILE A 242 -12.79 2.20 23.83
C ILE A 242 -13.15 2.60 25.27
N PRO A 243 -13.95 1.80 25.99
CA PRO A 243 -14.23 2.05 27.40
C PRO A 243 -12.95 2.01 28.24
N ASN A 244 -12.85 2.90 29.24
CA ASN A 244 -11.65 3.02 30.06
C ASN A 244 -11.34 1.75 30.87
N ASP A 245 -12.34 1.04 31.36
CA ASP A 245 -12.20 -0.24 32.05
C ASP A 245 -11.62 -1.33 31.14
N VAL A 246 -12.11 -1.44 29.90
CA VAL A 246 -11.57 -2.39 28.91
C VAL A 246 -10.11 -2.04 28.56
N LEU A 247 -9.79 -0.74 28.45
CA LEU A 247 -8.42 -0.31 28.21
C LEU A 247 -7.49 -0.68 29.36
N GLN A 248 -7.94 -0.49 30.60
CA GLN A 248 -7.18 -0.89 31.80
C GLN A 248 -6.99 -2.41 31.88
N ASP A 249 -8.03 -3.19 31.65
CA ASP A 249 -7.99 -4.65 31.74
C ASP A 249 -7.09 -5.28 30.68
N VAL A 250 -7.14 -4.79 29.44
CA VAL A 250 -6.40 -5.38 28.31
C VAL A 250 -5.01 -4.79 28.15
N MET A 251 -4.88 -3.47 28.32
CA MET A 251 -3.66 -2.71 28.00
C MET A 251 -2.93 -2.19 29.24
N ARG A 252 -3.53 -2.24 30.43
CA ARG A 252 -2.98 -1.75 31.71
C ARG A 252 -2.66 -0.26 31.71
N VAL A 253 -3.42 0.52 30.97
CA VAL A 253 -3.32 1.97 30.88
C VAL A 253 -4.70 2.60 30.95
N THR A 254 -4.79 3.86 31.35
CA THR A 254 -6.04 4.62 31.35
C THR A 254 -6.23 5.40 30.06
N SER A 255 -7.47 5.76 29.78
CA SER A 255 -7.82 6.62 28.63
C SER A 255 -7.07 7.96 28.67
N GLU A 256 -6.94 8.57 29.84
CA GLU A 256 -6.20 9.82 30.05
C GLU A 256 -4.70 9.66 29.71
N GLN A 257 -4.08 8.56 30.15
CA GLN A 257 -2.67 8.29 29.88
C GLN A 257 -2.38 8.15 28.38
N VAL A 258 -3.17 7.36 27.64
CA VAL A 258 -2.98 7.19 26.19
C VAL A 258 -3.32 8.46 25.42
N PHE A 259 -4.32 9.24 25.88
CA PHE A 259 -4.64 10.53 25.31
C PHE A 259 -3.48 11.51 25.47
N GLN A 260 -2.92 11.64 26.68
CA GLN A 260 -1.76 12.49 26.95
C GLN A 260 -0.54 12.08 26.11
N ALA A 261 -0.25 10.77 26.04
CA ALA A 261 0.84 10.24 25.22
C ALA A 261 0.65 10.59 23.74
N ARG A 262 -0.60 10.56 23.24
CA ARG A 262 -0.91 10.97 21.87
C ARG A 262 -0.62 12.44 21.60
N GLN A 263 -0.95 13.34 22.57
CA GLN A 263 -0.63 14.77 22.44
C GLN A 263 0.89 15.00 22.39
N ILE A 264 1.64 14.32 23.25
CA ILE A 264 3.12 14.37 23.26
C ILE A 264 3.68 13.88 21.91
N SER A 265 3.19 12.75 21.42
CA SER A 265 3.63 12.17 20.14
C SER A 265 3.32 13.07 18.94
N ASN A 266 2.16 13.72 18.93
CA ASN A 266 1.79 14.66 17.86
C ASN A 266 2.77 15.84 17.82
N LEU A 267 3.09 16.42 18.98
CA LEU A 267 4.05 17.53 19.07
C LEU A 267 5.46 17.09 18.65
N GLY A 268 5.90 15.91 19.09
CA GLY A 268 7.18 15.30 18.65
C GLY A 268 7.22 15.07 17.15
N GLY A 269 6.12 14.59 16.56
CA GLY A 269 5.98 14.43 15.11
C GLY A 269 6.10 15.76 14.35
N MET A 270 5.45 16.82 14.83
CA MET A 270 5.58 18.16 14.25
C MET A 270 7.02 18.68 14.34
N LEU A 271 7.67 18.49 15.47
CA LEU A 271 9.07 18.92 15.66
C LEU A 271 10.05 18.16 14.75
N SER A 272 9.84 16.87 14.55
CA SER A 272 10.68 16.05 13.67
C SER A 272 10.40 16.26 12.19
N GLY A 273 9.32 16.97 11.84
CA GLY A 273 8.92 17.19 10.45
C GLY A 273 8.33 15.95 9.77
N THR A 274 7.92 14.93 10.53
CA THR A 274 7.22 13.78 9.94
C THR A 274 5.90 14.22 9.33
N ALA A 275 5.56 13.63 8.20
CA ALA A 275 4.31 13.90 7.51
C ALA A 275 3.24 12.83 7.78
N ALA A 276 3.60 11.74 8.48
CA ALA A 276 2.69 10.73 9.00
C ALA A 276 2.57 10.88 10.53
N PHE A 277 1.35 10.88 11.04
CA PHE A 277 1.05 11.12 12.46
C PHE A 277 0.51 9.89 13.18
N ALA A 278 0.80 8.70 12.68
CA ALA A 278 0.61 7.42 13.36
C ALA A 278 1.97 6.83 13.74
N ALA A 279 1.98 5.84 14.63
CA ALA A 279 3.24 5.34 15.19
C ALA A 279 3.99 4.39 14.26
N HIS A 280 3.30 3.34 13.73
CA HIS A 280 3.96 2.29 12.93
C HIS A 280 3.07 1.59 11.90
N PRO A 281 2.23 2.30 11.12
CA PRO A 281 1.36 1.64 10.13
C PRO A 281 2.14 0.78 9.14
N ALA A 282 3.39 1.15 8.85
CA ALA A 282 4.27 0.43 7.94
C ALA A 282 4.47 -1.04 8.33
N ASN A 283 4.56 -1.36 9.63
CA ASN A 283 4.80 -2.71 10.11
C ASN A 283 3.67 -3.66 9.71
N GLY A 284 2.43 -3.31 10.02
CA GLY A 284 1.26 -4.13 9.68
C GLY A 284 1.00 -4.17 8.18
N ILE A 285 1.11 -3.03 7.50
CA ILE A 285 0.90 -2.95 6.06
C ILE A 285 1.93 -3.81 5.32
N ALA A 286 3.23 -3.73 5.68
CA ALA A 286 4.27 -4.55 5.06
C ALA A 286 4.02 -6.05 5.27
N ALA A 287 3.67 -6.45 6.49
CA ALA A 287 3.39 -7.85 6.80
C ALA A 287 2.20 -8.41 6.00
N ILE A 288 1.11 -7.63 5.87
CA ILE A 288 -0.06 -8.00 5.08
C ILE A 288 0.26 -7.98 3.58
N PHE A 289 1.01 -6.99 3.10
CA PHE A 289 1.35 -6.86 1.68
C PHE A 289 2.21 -8.02 1.20
N ILE A 290 3.20 -8.44 1.97
CA ILE A 290 4.01 -9.62 1.64
C ILE A 290 3.13 -10.88 1.62
N ALA A 291 2.29 -11.07 2.63
CA ALA A 291 1.43 -12.24 2.74
C ALA A 291 0.40 -12.35 1.60
N THR A 292 -0.10 -11.21 1.09
CA THR A 292 -1.22 -11.17 0.15
C THR A 292 -0.84 -10.77 -1.28
N GLY A 293 0.47 -10.69 -1.59
CA GLY A 293 0.97 -10.40 -2.94
C GLY A 293 0.71 -8.98 -3.42
N GLN A 294 0.64 -8.02 -2.51
CA GLN A 294 0.59 -6.61 -2.86
C GLN A 294 1.98 -6.13 -3.32
N ASP A 295 2.02 -5.07 -4.12
CA ASP A 295 3.29 -4.41 -4.44
C ASP A 295 3.87 -3.79 -3.14
N THR A 296 4.92 -4.41 -2.61
CA THR A 296 5.53 -4.01 -1.34
C THR A 296 6.12 -2.60 -1.38
N ALA A 297 6.49 -2.08 -2.56
CA ALA A 297 6.95 -0.71 -2.69
C ALA A 297 5.83 0.31 -2.40
N ASN A 298 4.56 -0.06 -2.54
CA ASN A 298 3.43 0.79 -2.19
C ASN A 298 3.23 0.95 -0.67
N VAL A 299 4.00 0.26 0.18
CA VAL A 299 4.09 0.59 1.60
C VAL A 299 4.54 2.03 1.79
N ALA A 300 5.36 2.56 0.88
CA ALA A 300 5.89 3.93 0.94
C ALA A 300 4.80 5.02 1.01
N GLU A 301 3.68 4.88 0.27
CA GLU A 301 2.54 5.78 0.39
C GLU A 301 1.44 5.26 1.31
N SER A 302 1.23 3.94 1.37
CA SER A 302 0.13 3.34 2.13
C SER A 302 0.27 3.50 3.64
N HIS A 303 1.51 3.59 4.16
CA HIS A 303 1.75 3.78 5.59
C HIS A 303 1.48 5.20 6.10
N ALA A 304 1.32 6.17 5.21
CA ALA A 304 1.01 7.54 5.59
C ALA A 304 -0.36 7.60 6.26
N ALA A 305 -0.38 7.75 7.56
CA ALA A 305 -1.61 7.78 8.33
C ALA A 305 -1.75 9.07 9.12
N LEU A 306 -2.99 9.54 9.23
CA LEU A 306 -3.40 10.58 10.16
C LEU A 306 -4.08 9.89 11.33
N ALA A 307 -3.67 10.20 12.55
CA ALA A 307 -4.29 9.68 13.76
C ALA A 307 -4.95 10.81 14.56
N TYR A 308 -6.17 10.55 14.99
CA TYR A 308 -6.94 11.45 15.84
C TYR A 308 -7.38 10.74 17.11
N ALA A 309 -7.37 11.45 18.23
CA ALA A 309 -7.80 10.92 19.51
C ALA A 309 -8.64 11.95 20.26
N GLU A 310 -9.60 11.46 21.05
CA GLU A 310 -10.48 12.27 21.88
C GLU A 310 -10.78 11.53 23.18
N LEU A 311 -10.69 12.23 24.31
CA LEU A 311 -11.20 11.76 25.59
C LEU A 311 -12.65 12.26 25.73
N ARG A 312 -13.60 11.33 25.93
CA ARG A 312 -15.02 11.63 26.08
C ARG A 312 -15.36 11.95 27.55
N ASP A 313 -16.51 12.57 27.76
CA ASP A 313 -17.01 12.94 29.11
C ASP A 313 -17.27 11.73 30.03
N ASP A 314 -17.46 10.55 29.45
CA ASP A 314 -17.62 9.27 30.14
C ASP A 314 -16.30 8.51 30.35
N ASP A 315 -15.17 9.18 30.19
CA ASP A 315 -13.81 8.64 30.24
C ASP A 315 -13.49 7.58 29.16
N SER A 316 -14.37 7.38 28.17
CA SER A 316 -14.03 6.54 27.03
C SER A 316 -13.04 7.23 26.08
N TYR A 317 -12.19 6.43 25.44
CA TYR A 317 -11.18 6.88 24.49
C TYR A 317 -11.65 6.62 23.05
N TYR A 318 -11.94 7.68 22.32
CA TYR A 318 -12.16 7.60 20.88
C TYR A 318 -10.82 7.68 20.15
N TYR A 319 -10.55 6.72 19.28
CA TYR A 319 -9.34 6.72 18.45
C TYR A 319 -9.66 6.36 17.01
N ALA A 320 -9.11 7.14 16.09
CA ALA A 320 -9.30 6.95 14.66
C ALA A 320 -7.99 7.10 13.89
N ILE A 321 -7.84 6.29 12.85
CA ILE A 321 -6.79 6.48 11.84
C ILE A 321 -7.42 6.70 10.47
N THR A 322 -6.79 7.57 9.68
CA THR A 322 -7.08 7.72 8.26
C THR A 322 -5.86 7.29 7.46
N LEU A 323 -6.00 6.28 6.63
CA LEU A 323 -5.02 5.89 5.61
C LEU A 323 -5.40 6.60 4.30
N PRO A 324 -4.76 7.71 3.92
CA PRO A 324 -5.19 8.51 2.77
C PRO A 324 -4.81 7.86 1.43
N SER A 325 -3.90 6.88 1.43
CA SER A 325 -3.27 6.37 0.20
C SER A 325 -3.00 4.87 0.28
N LEU A 326 -3.98 4.10 0.73
CA LEU A 326 -3.86 2.65 0.80
C LEU A 326 -4.00 2.03 -0.60
N VAL A 327 -2.90 1.57 -1.17
CA VAL A 327 -2.87 0.93 -2.50
C VAL A 327 -2.94 -0.58 -2.33
N VAL A 328 -4.11 -1.15 -2.55
CA VAL A 328 -4.36 -2.60 -2.43
C VAL A 328 -5.11 -3.13 -3.64
N ALA A 329 -4.91 -4.41 -3.91
CA ALA A 329 -5.56 -5.17 -4.96
C ALA A 329 -6.02 -6.54 -4.46
N THR A 330 -7.08 -7.06 -5.06
CA THR A 330 -7.58 -8.43 -4.84
C THR A 330 -7.62 -9.23 -6.13
N HIS A 331 -7.20 -8.60 -7.23
CA HIS A 331 -7.10 -9.21 -8.56
C HIS A 331 -5.89 -8.64 -9.31
N GLY A 332 -5.18 -9.51 -10.03
CA GLY A 332 -4.01 -9.17 -10.84
C GLY A 332 -2.71 -9.02 -10.04
N GLY A 333 -1.59 -8.85 -10.75
CA GLY A 333 -0.26 -8.75 -10.16
C GLY A 333 0.09 -9.97 -9.29
N GLY A 334 0.74 -9.73 -8.17
CA GLY A 334 1.17 -10.77 -7.22
C GLY A 334 0.05 -11.49 -6.47
N THR A 335 -1.20 -10.99 -6.53
CA THR A 335 -2.35 -11.59 -5.82
C THR A 335 -2.70 -13.00 -6.29
N GLY A 336 -2.29 -13.37 -7.51
CA GLY A 336 -2.50 -14.68 -8.10
C GLY A 336 -1.42 -15.70 -7.77
N LEU A 337 -0.32 -15.31 -7.14
CA LEU A 337 0.74 -16.24 -6.71
C LEU A 337 0.21 -17.20 -5.64
N ALA A 338 0.70 -18.44 -5.62
CA ALA A 338 0.09 -19.54 -4.86
C ALA A 338 -0.21 -19.19 -3.39
N THR A 339 0.80 -18.90 -2.59
CA THR A 339 0.62 -18.61 -1.16
C THR A 339 -0.09 -17.28 -0.89
N GLN A 340 0.09 -16.29 -1.75
CA GLN A 340 -0.55 -14.99 -1.65
C GLN A 340 -2.05 -15.08 -1.94
N ARG A 341 -2.43 -15.89 -2.90
CA ARG A 341 -3.82 -16.21 -3.20
C ARG A 341 -4.49 -16.91 -2.01
N GLU A 342 -3.86 -17.94 -1.43
CA GLU A 342 -4.36 -18.64 -0.25
C GLU A 342 -4.58 -17.66 0.94
N CYS A 343 -3.68 -16.72 1.15
CA CYS A 343 -3.82 -15.70 2.18
C CYS A 343 -5.00 -14.74 1.92
N LEU A 344 -5.24 -14.36 0.66
CA LEU A 344 -6.43 -13.57 0.29
C LEU A 344 -7.72 -14.38 0.40
N GLU A 345 -7.70 -15.66 0.06
CA GLU A 345 -8.84 -16.58 0.21
C GLU A 345 -9.19 -16.78 1.69
N LEU A 346 -8.21 -16.89 2.58
CA LEU A 346 -8.41 -16.94 4.04
C LEU A 346 -9.19 -15.73 4.56
N LEU A 347 -8.93 -14.53 4.01
CA LEU A 347 -9.66 -13.30 4.32
C LEU A 347 -11.01 -13.20 3.58
N GLY A 348 -11.30 -14.10 2.67
CA GLY A 348 -12.43 -14.00 1.76
C GLY A 348 -12.33 -12.79 0.82
N CYS A 349 -11.10 -12.41 0.46
CA CYS A 349 -10.78 -11.21 -0.33
C CYS A 349 -10.18 -11.49 -1.71
N TYR A 350 -10.03 -12.74 -2.12
CA TYR A 350 -9.50 -13.05 -3.45
C TYR A 350 -10.56 -12.82 -4.54
N GLY A 351 -10.16 -12.15 -5.64
CA GLY A 351 -10.98 -11.97 -6.84
C GLY A 351 -11.76 -10.65 -6.89
N SER A 352 -12.70 -10.57 -7.83
CA SER A 352 -13.45 -9.34 -8.14
C SER A 352 -14.46 -8.95 -7.04
N GLY A 353 -14.70 -7.65 -6.88
CA GLY A 353 -15.63 -7.08 -5.89
C GLY A 353 -15.12 -7.09 -4.46
N LYS A 354 -13.82 -7.30 -4.23
CA LYS A 354 -13.25 -7.52 -2.90
C LYS A 354 -12.25 -6.45 -2.44
N ALA A 355 -11.83 -5.54 -3.30
CA ALA A 355 -10.78 -4.58 -2.97
C ALA A 355 -11.16 -3.64 -1.82
N HIS A 356 -12.41 -3.17 -1.74
CA HIS A 356 -12.88 -2.35 -0.61
C HIS A 356 -12.95 -3.15 0.68
N LYS A 357 -13.47 -4.40 0.64
CA LYS A 357 -13.45 -5.32 1.79
C LYS A 357 -12.02 -5.50 2.32
N PHE A 358 -11.06 -5.74 1.43
CA PHE A 358 -9.67 -5.92 1.83
C PHE A 358 -9.06 -4.65 2.41
N ALA A 359 -9.35 -3.48 1.82
CA ALA A 359 -8.91 -2.19 2.35
C ALA A 359 -9.43 -1.92 3.77
N GLU A 360 -10.69 -2.25 4.05
CA GLU A 360 -11.28 -2.15 5.39
C GLU A 360 -10.59 -3.07 6.40
N ILE A 361 -10.30 -4.33 6.03
CA ILE A 361 -9.58 -5.27 6.89
C ILE A 361 -8.16 -4.76 7.20
N VAL A 362 -7.45 -4.24 6.19
CA VAL A 362 -6.10 -3.68 6.38
C VAL A 362 -6.14 -2.49 7.34
N ALA A 363 -7.06 -1.54 7.14
CA ALA A 363 -7.17 -0.37 8.00
C ALA A 363 -7.54 -0.73 9.44
N ALA A 364 -8.49 -1.65 9.63
CA ALA A 364 -8.84 -2.18 10.95
C ALA A 364 -7.64 -2.84 11.65
N THR A 365 -6.87 -3.63 10.89
CA THR A 365 -5.65 -4.26 11.41
C THR A 365 -4.64 -3.22 11.87
N VAL A 366 -4.39 -2.18 11.05
CA VAL A 366 -3.46 -1.09 11.41
C VAL A 366 -3.92 -0.38 12.69
N LEU A 367 -5.22 -0.09 12.85
CA LEU A 367 -5.76 0.51 14.06
C LEU A 367 -5.43 -0.31 15.31
N CYS A 368 -5.54 -1.65 15.24
CA CYS A 368 -5.19 -2.54 16.34
C CYS A 368 -3.71 -2.42 16.72
N GLY A 369 -2.81 -2.38 15.73
CA GLY A 369 -1.38 -2.21 15.95
C GLY A 369 -1.04 -0.88 16.62
N GLU A 370 -1.64 0.21 16.14
CA GLU A 370 -1.45 1.56 16.69
C GLU A 370 -1.84 1.66 18.17
N LEU A 371 -3.00 1.13 18.53
CA LEU A 371 -3.46 1.10 19.93
C LEU A 371 -2.57 0.23 20.80
N SER A 372 -2.16 -0.94 20.30
CA SER A 372 -1.30 -1.84 21.05
C SER A 372 0.08 -1.24 21.31
N LEU A 373 0.73 -0.65 20.30
CA LEU A 373 2.04 -0.01 20.48
C LEU A 373 1.94 1.21 21.39
N GLY A 374 0.96 2.10 21.14
CA GLY A 374 0.77 3.29 21.97
C GLY A 374 0.59 2.96 23.45
N SER A 375 -0.21 1.94 23.75
CA SER A 375 -0.39 1.46 25.12
C SER A 375 0.87 0.83 25.71
N ALA A 376 1.65 0.06 24.93
CA ALA A 376 2.90 -0.55 25.39
C ALA A 376 3.96 0.49 25.77
N VAL A 377 4.03 1.58 25.02
CA VAL A 377 4.95 2.69 25.33
C VAL A 377 4.54 3.38 26.65
N VAL A 378 3.24 3.58 26.87
CA VAL A 378 2.71 4.20 28.10
C VAL A 378 2.89 3.30 29.32
N ALA A 379 2.75 1.98 29.16
CA ALA A 379 2.87 1.00 30.23
C ALA A 379 4.32 0.58 30.54
N ASP A 380 5.33 1.17 29.88
CA ASP A 380 6.74 0.75 29.94
C ASP A 380 6.98 -0.73 29.57
N GLU A 381 6.02 -1.35 28.86
CA GLU A 381 6.08 -2.75 28.44
C GLU A 381 6.78 -2.96 27.08
N TRP A 382 7.07 -1.89 26.36
CA TRP A 382 7.64 -1.97 25.02
C TRP A 382 9.01 -2.66 25.01
N VAL A 383 9.92 -2.28 25.89
CA VAL A 383 11.27 -2.87 25.99
C VAL A 383 11.18 -4.31 26.49
N SER A 384 10.42 -4.58 27.55
CA SER A 384 10.29 -5.92 28.16
C SER A 384 9.62 -6.94 27.23
N SER A 385 8.76 -6.50 26.32
CA SER A 385 8.13 -7.37 25.30
C SER A 385 9.14 -7.81 24.24
N HIS A 386 10.05 -6.93 23.83
CA HIS A 386 11.12 -7.26 22.88
C HIS A 386 12.16 -8.21 23.52
N ASP A 387 12.41 -8.11 24.81
CA ASP A 387 13.30 -9.03 25.54
C ASP A 387 12.72 -10.43 25.63
N LYS A 388 11.40 -10.58 25.74
CA LYS A 388 10.74 -11.90 25.87
C LYS A 388 10.44 -12.60 24.55
N LEU A 389 10.10 -11.87 23.51
CA LEU A 389 9.59 -12.39 22.24
C LEU A 389 10.45 -11.98 21.03
N GLY A 390 11.39 -11.07 21.22
CA GLY A 390 12.30 -10.61 20.18
C GLY A 390 13.57 -11.47 20.10
N ARG A 391 14.59 -10.97 19.35
CA ARG A 391 15.85 -11.68 19.08
C ARG A 391 16.93 -11.48 20.16
N ASN A 392 16.67 -10.74 21.22
CA ASN A 392 17.66 -10.39 22.24
C ASN A 392 17.72 -11.43 23.37
N HIS A 393 17.83 -12.71 22.99
CA HIS A 393 18.07 -13.81 23.95
C HIS A 393 19.53 -14.21 23.94
#